data_baf720ef2b51e04ea0ea53a9732c308a
#
_entry.id   baf720ef2b51e04ea0ea53a9732c308a
#
_cell.length_a   1.000
_cell.length_b   1.000
_cell.length_c   1.000
_cell.angle_alpha   90.00
_cell.angle_beta   90.00
_cell.angle_gamma   90.00
#
_symmetry.space_group_name_H-M   'P 1'
#
loop_
_entity.id
_entity.type
_entity.pdbx_description
1 polymer ?
#
loop_
_entity_poly.entity_id
_entity_poly.type
_entity_poly.pdbx_seq_one_letter_code
_entity_poly.pdbx_strand_id
1 'polypeptide(L)'
;RYLGKIPQARETYSVVGNMNEHQVVVGESTWGGLSSHHDPQGIMDYGSLMYIALQRARTARQAIEIFTTLANEYGYASSGESISFADPHEVWFMDVIGKAPRMVNGENVNKGIVWVAVRLPDGTISAHANQARIRRFPLDDPQNCLYAPDVIEHARETGLYSGPDSLFSFAEAYGPADGGTIRGCDARVWAFFNKHGAEDMDPYLPYALGHDPDNPLPLYVKAKEKLTVKQVADMMRDHYEGTPMDMTCDIGAGGHDLPYRWRPMGFEVD
;
A
#
# COMPACT_ATOMS: atom_id res chain seq x y z
N ARG A 1 27.33 1.15 2.94
CA ARG A 1 27.58 0.25 4.08
C ARG A 1 27.28 -1.18 3.66
N TYR A 2 28.18 -2.12 3.92
CA TYR A 2 27.93 -3.55 3.72
C TYR A 2 27.03 -4.06 4.85
N LEU A 3 25.86 -4.61 4.52
CA LEU A 3 24.86 -5.04 5.51
C LEU A 3 24.80 -6.57 5.65
N GLY A 4 25.21 -7.33 4.64
CA GLY A 4 25.17 -8.78 4.67
C GLY A 4 25.12 -9.41 3.28
N LYS A 5 24.94 -10.72 3.24
CA LYS A 5 24.72 -11.51 2.01
C LYS A 5 23.45 -12.33 2.15
N ILE A 6 22.76 -12.51 1.04
CA ILE A 6 21.69 -13.50 0.90
C ILE A 6 22.13 -14.57 -0.11
N PRO A 7 21.64 -15.80 -0.03
CA PRO A 7 21.93 -16.84 -1.00
C PRO A 7 21.52 -16.44 -2.42
N GLN A 8 22.40 -16.64 -3.39
CA GLN A 8 22.06 -16.51 -4.80
C GLN A 8 21.08 -17.62 -5.19
N ALA A 9 19.99 -17.25 -5.87
CA ALA A 9 19.12 -18.26 -6.48
C ALA A 9 19.86 -19.01 -7.59
N ARG A 10 19.51 -20.27 -7.79
CA ARG A 10 20.10 -21.11 -8.84
C ARG A 10 19.82 -20.55 -10.24
N GLU A 11 18.66 -19.94 -10.39
CA GLU A 11 18.14 -19.36 -11.62
C GLU A 11 17.49 -18.02 -11.30
N THR A 12 17.71 -17.00 -12.12
CA THR A 12 17.08 -15.70 -11.97
C THR A 12 16.46 -15.28 -13.30
N TYR A 13 15.35 -14.56 -13.21
CA TYR A 13 14.61 -14.05 -14.37
C TYR A 13 15.05 -12.66 -14.75
N SER A 14 14.89 -12.31 -16.02
CA SER A 14 15.15 -10.96 -16.53
C SER A 14 14.09 -10.00 -16.00
N VAL A 15 14.53 -8.85 -15.51
CA VAL A 15 13.68 -7.79 -14.96
C VAL A 15 13.90 -6.49 -15.72
N VAL A 16 12.82 -5.84 -16.14
CA VAL A 16 12.84 -4.52 -16.74
C VAL A 16 11.87 -3.62 -15.97
N GLY A 17 12.39 -2.58 -15.35
CA GLY A 17 11.59 -1.77 -14.43
C GLY A 17 10.98 -2.64 -13.33
N ASN A 18 9.67 -2.63 -13.23
CA ASN A 18 8.91 -3.35 -12.22
C ASN A 18 8.21 -4.62 -12.76
N MET A 19 8.69 -5.19 -13.86
CA MET A 19 8.14 -6.39 -14.49
C MET A 19 9.25 -7.39 -14.84
N ASN A 20 8.97 -8.69 -14.72
CA ASN A 20 9.85 -9.76 -15.17
C ASN A 20 9.35 -10.44 -16.46
N GLU A 21 10.16 -11.35 -17.02
CA GLU A 21 9.85 -12.10 -18.25
C GLU A 21 8.63 -13.05 -18.15
N HIS A 22 8.16 -13.35 -16.94
CA HIS A 22 6.92 -14.09 -16.67
C HIS A 22 5.69 -13.18 -16.51
N GLN A 23 5.83 -11.87 -16.81
CA GLN A 23 4.79 -10.84 -16.64
C GLN A 23 4.34 -10.66 -15.17
N VAL A 24 5.18 -11.01 -14.22
CA VAL A 24 4.96 -10.62 -12.83
C VAL A 24 5.34 -9.15 -12.69
N VAL A 25 4.44 -8.36 -12.12
CA VAL A 25 4.61 -6.92 -11.88
C VAL A 25 4.52 -6.65 -10.40
N VAL A 26 5.39 -5.80 -9.88
CA VAL A 26 5.36 -5.34 -8.49
C VAL A 26 5.47 -3.82 -8.46
N GLY A 27 4.53 -3.16 -7.79
CA GLY A 27 4.55 -1.70 -7.59
C GLY A 27 4.30 -1.36 -6.13
N GLU A 28 4.76 -0.18 -5.67
CA GLU A 28 4.65 0.19 -4.26
C GLU A 28 4.26 1.67 -4.06
N SER A 29 3.84 1.99 -2.83
CA SER A 29 3.85 3.34 -2.26
C SER A 29 4.10 3.30 -0.76
N THR A 30 5.07 4.07 -0.29
CA THR A 30 5.44 4.21 1.12
C THR A 30 4.40 5.02 1.89
N TRP A 31 3.91 4.52 3.03
CA TRP A 31 3.00 5.25 3.92
C TRP A 31 3.60 5.56 5.31
N GLY A 32 4.86 5.24 5.51
CA GLY A 32 5.59 5.55 6.74
C GLY A 32 5.27 4.59 7.88
N GLY A 33 4.10 4.70 8.49
CA GLY A 33 3.70 3.85 9.62
C GLY A 33 4.35 4.25 10.94
N LEU A 34 4.47 3.29 11.86
CA LEU A 34 4.93 3.51 13.22
C LEU A 34 6.46 3.47 13.30
N SER A 35 7.09 4.53 13.78
CA SER A 35 8.55 4.61 13.97
C SER A 35 9.09 3.52 14.92
N SER A 36 8.29 3.05 15.86
CA SER A 36 8.60 1.93 16.76
C SER A 36 8.75 0.59 16.05
N HIS A 37 8.31 0.47 14.79
CA HIS A 37 8.38 -0.73 13.96
C HIS A 37 9.54 -0.72 12.97
N HIS A 38 10.44 0.24 13.08
CA HIS A 38 11.66 0.27 12.26
C HIS A 38 12.75 -0.62 12.87
N ASP A 39 13.22 -1.62 12.12
CA ASP A 39 14.32 -2.49 12.54
C ASP A 39 15.67 -1.90 12.12
N PRO A 40 16.48 -1.36 13.05
CA PRO A 40 17.80 -0.78 12.73
C PRO A 40 18.83 -1.81 12.28
N GLN A 41 18.55 -3.10 12.46
CA GLN A 41 19.41 -4.23 12.07
C GLN A 41 18.92 -4.96 10.83
N GLY A 42 17.74 -4.63 10.33
CA GLY A 42 17.22 -5.17 9.08
C GLY A 42 18.16 -4.86 7.91
N ILE A 43 18.32 -5.82 7.01
CA ILE A 43 19.21 -5.66 5.84
C ILE A 43 18.45 -5.61 4.52
N MET A 44 17.15 -5.89 4.53
CA MET A 44 16.31 -5.92 3.34
C MET A 44 15.39 -4.69 3.30
N ASP A 45 15.62 -3.79 2.36
CA ASP A 45 14.68 -2.72 2.05
C ASP A 45 13.61 -3.19 1.06
N TYR A 46 12.47 -2.45 0.97
CA TYR A 46 11.35 -2.81 0.10
C TYR A 46 11.76 -2.91 -1.37
N GLY A 47 12.59 -1.98 -1.87
CA GLY A 47 13.02 -1.95 -3.26
C GLY A 47 13.88 -3.17 -3.61
N SER A 48 14.83 -3.56 -2.75
CA SER A 48 15.62 -4.78 -2.90
C SER A 48 14.73 -6.03 -2.86
N LEU A 49 13.76 -6.09 -1.94
CA LEU A 49 12.80 -7.20 -1.85
C LEU A 49 11.95 -7.33 -3.12
N MET A 50 11.41 -6.23 -3.64
CA MET A 50 10.65 -6.22 -4.90
C MET A 50 11.48 -6.73 -6.07
N TYR A 51 12.71 -6.22 -6.20
CA TYR A 51 13.60 -6.63 -7.30
C TYR A 51 13.97 -8.11 -7.21
N ILE A 52 14.31 -8.60 -6.01
CA ILE A 52 14.65 -10.01 -5.80
C ILE A 52 13.42 -10.91 -6.00
N ALA A 53 12.24 -10.47 -5.56
CA ALA A 53 11.01 -11.20 -5.84
C ALA A 53 10.76 -11.33 -7.35
N LEU A 54 10.91 -10.24 -8.12
CA LEU A 54 10.81 -10.27 -9.57
C LEU A 54 11.86 -11.19 -10.23
N GLN A 55 13.09 -11.23 -9.71
CA GLN A 55 14.12 -12.14 -10.22
C GLN A 55 13.83 -13.62 -9.98
N ARG A 56 12.92 -13.96 -9.06
CA ARG A 56 12.72 -15.35 -8.59
C ARG A 56 11.30 -15.88 -8.77
N ALA A 57 10.30 -15.02 -8.98
CA ALA A 57 8.90 -15.38 -9.04
C ALA A 57 8.41 -15.60 -10.48
N ARG A 58 7.51 -16.55 -10.65
CA ARG A 58 6.75 -16.80 -11.89
C ARG A 58 5.28 -16.39 -11.77
N THR A 59 4.81 -16.12 -10.55
CA THR A 59 3.44 -15.70 -10.27
C THR A 59 3.42 -14.63 -9.18
N ALA A 60 2.31 -13.90 -9.09
CA ALA A 60 2.11 -12.91 -8.05
C ALA A 60 2.21 -13.52 -6.64
N ARG A 61 1.63 -14.71 -6.42
CA ARG A 61 1.72 -15.43 -5.13
C ARG A 61 3.15 -15.82 -4.78
N GLN A 62 3.94 -16.30 -5.73
CA GLN A 62 5.36 -16.59 -5.49
C GLN A 62 6.14 -15.32 -5.16
N ALA A 63 5.79 -14.19 -5.77
CA ALA A 63 6.44 -12.91 -5.44
C ALA A 63 6.14 -12.48 -4.00
N ILE A 64 4.89 -12.62 -3.54
CA ILE A 64 4.51 -12.38 -2.14
C ILE A 64 5.28 -13.31 -1.19
N GLU A 65 5.33 -14.62 -1.48
CA GLU A 65 6.02 -15.61 -0.68
C GLU A 65 7.53 -15.30 -0.55
N ILE A 66 8.18 -14.98 -1.66
CA ILE A 66 9.61 -14.65 -1.69
C ILE A 66 9.87 -13.36 -0.89
N PHE A 67 9.06 -12.31 -1.13
CA PHE A 67 9.15 -11.04 -0.43
C PHE A 67 9.06 -11.24 1.09
N THR A 68 8.01 -11.91 1.54
CA THR A 68 7.73 -12.08 2.97
C THR A 68 8.73 -13.02 3.66
N THR A 69 9.17 -14.09 2.98
CA THR A 69 10.19 -15.00 3.49
C THR A 69 11.52 -14.29 3.71
N LEU A 70 11.99 -13.55 2.72
CA LEU A 70 13.26 -12.83 2.82
C LEU A 70 13.22 -11.70 3.87
N ALA A 71 12.11 -10.97 3.95
CA ALA A 71 11.92 -9.94 4.98
C ALA A 71 11.96 -10.54 6.40
N ASN A 72 11.34 -11.69 6.59
CA ASN A 72 11.35 -12.38 7.90
C ASN A 72 12.72 -12.97 8.25
N GLU A 73 13.43 -13.53 7.27
CA GLU A 73 14.73 -14.17 7.50
C GLU A 73 15.83 -13.14 7.77
N TYR A 74 15.86 -12.05 6.99
CA TYR A 74 16.97 -11.09 6.99
C TYR A 74 16.66 -9.77 7.72
N GLY A 75 15.41 -9.58 8.17
CA GLY A 75 14.96 -8.33 8.80
C GLY A 75 14.63 -7.25 7.76
N TYR A 76 13.65 -6.43 8.08
CA TYR A 76 13.08 -5.42 7.20
C TYR A 76 13.52 -4.02 7.63
N ALA A 77 14.18 -3.30 6.73
CA ALA A 77 14.84 -2.02 6.99
C ALA A 77 14.04 -0.80 6.48
N SER A 78 12.82 -1.01 6.02
CA SER A 78 11.97 0.08 5.48
C SER A 78 10.82 0.44 6.41
N SER A 79 10.09 1.47 6.02
CA SER A 79 8.85 1.92 6.63
C SER A 79 7.66 1.01 6.25
N GLY A 80 6.44 1.45 6.54
CA GLY A 80 5.23 0.82 6.02
C GLY A 80 5.05 1.07 4.53
N GLU A 81 4.66 0.02 3.80
CA GLU A 81 4.45 0.04 2.34
C GLU A 81 3.12 -0.59 1.97
N SER A 82 2.45 0.00 0.97
CA SER A 82 1.42 -0.69 0.19
C SER A 82 2.05 -1.20 -1.09
N ILE A 83 1.91 -2.49 -1.36
CA ILE A 83 2.53 -3.14 -2.52
C ILE A 83 1.46 -3.85 -3.35
N SER A 84 1.47 -3.62 -4.65
CA SER A 84 0.68 -4.39 -5.61
C SER A 84 1.55 -5.47 -6.26
N PHE A 85 1.06 -6.69 -6.29
CA PHE A 85 1.63 -7.81 -7.01
C PHE A 85 0.63 -8.27 -8.07
N ALA A 86 1.05 -8.38 -9.31
CA ALA A 86 0.19 -8.81 -10.40
C ALA A 86 0.89 -9.82 -11.30
N ASP A 87 0.11 -10.73 -11.87
CA ASP A 87 0.50 -11.57 -12.99
C ASP A 87 -0.67 -11.64 -14.02
N PRO A 88 -0.60 -12.39 -15.12
CA PRO A 88 -1.69 -12.46 -16.09
C PRO A 88 -3.03 -13.00 -15.55
N HIS A 89 -3.06 -13.55 -14.35
CA HIS A 89 -4.22 -14.27 -13.80
C HIS A 89 -4.82 -13.65 -12.55
N GLU A 90 -4.00 -12.96 -11.75
CA GLU A 90 -4.46 -12.37 -10.49
C GLU A 90 -3.69 -11.10 -10.10
N VAL A 91 -4.35 -10.26 -9.30
CA VAL A 91 -3.79 -9.04 -8.72
C VAL A 91 -4.00 -9.08 -7.22
N TRP A 92 -2.95 -8.76 -6.47
CA TRP A 92 -2.93 -8.67 -5.02
C TRP A 92 -2.56 -7.28 -4.55
N PHE A 93 -3.27 -6.81 -3.55
CA PHE A 93 -2.93 -5.61 -2.80
C PHE A 93 -2.41 -6.02 -1.43
N MET A 94 -1.22 -5.58 -1.04
CA MET A 94 -0.59 -5.90 0.25
C MET A 94 -0.23 -4.63 1.01
N ASP A 95 -0.61 -4.58 2.29
CA ASP A 95 -0.04 -3.64 3.25
C ASP A 95 0.95 -4.37 4.16
N VAL A 96 2.11 -3.76 4.39
CA VAL A 96 3.22 -4.36 5.14
C VAL A 96 3.98 -3.32 5.97
N ILE A 97 4.44 -3.73 7.17
CA ILE A 97 5.34 -2.94 8.01
C ILE A 97 6.28 -3.88 8.77
N GLY A 98 7.44 -3.39 9.19
CA GLY A 98 8.35 -4.13 10.07
C GLY A 98 7.69 -4.50 11.41
N LYS A 99 8.17 -5.56 12.07
CA LYS A 99 7.83 -5.85 13.47
C LYS A 99 8.57 -4.90 14.39
N ALA A 100 7.95 -4.54 15.51
CA ALA A 100 8.62 -3.79 16.57
C ALA A 100 9.85 -4.55 17.06
N PRO A 101 11.07 -3.98 16.99
CA PRO A 101 12.29 -4.68 17.39
C PRO A 101 12.27 -5.03 18.88
N ARG A 102 12.71 -6.24 19.21
CA ARG A 102 12.96 -6.67 20.58
C ARG A 102 14.44 -7.04 20.74
N MET A 103 15.18 -6.16 21.39
CA MET A 103 16.62 -6.31 21.54
C MET A 103 16.98 -7.22 22.73
N VAL A 104 17.74 -8.28 22.49
CA VAL A 104 18.28 -9.18 23.51
C VAL A 104 19.78 -9.34 23.24
N ASN A 105 20.60 -8.98 24.21
CA ASN A 105 22.07 -9.01 24.08
C ASN A 105 22.61 -8.26 22.84
N GLY A 106 21.95 -7.20 22.41
CA GLY A 106 22.34 -6.39 21.25
C GLY A 106 21.85 -6.90 19.89
N GLU A 107 21.07 -8.00 19.87
CA GLU A 107 20.48 -8.55 18.65
C GLU A 107 18.93 -8.40 18.67
N ASN A 108 18.35 -8.07 17.52
CA ASN A 108 16.90 -8.08 17.36
C ASN A 108 16.39 -9.52 17.22
N VAL A 109 15.68 -10.01 18.25
CA VAL A 109 15.09 -11.36 18.27
C VAL A 109 13.67 -11.39 17.71
N ASN A 110 13.12 -10.25 17.27
CA ASN A 110 11.80 -10.12 16.64
C ASN A 110 11.90 -9.56 15.23
N LYS A 111 12.74 -10.18 14.41
CA LYS A 111 12.93 -9.78 13.00
C LYS A 111 11.68 -10.02 12.18
N GLY A 112 11.56 -9.27 11.07
CA GLY A 112 10.60 -9.54 10.02
C GLY A 112 9.50 -8.50 9.92
N ILE A 113 8.38 -8.93 9.38
CA ILE A 113 7.26 -8.07 8.99
C ILE A 113 5.94 -8.62 9.51
N VAL A 114 4.98 -7.72 9.72
CA VAL A 114 3.56 -7.99 9.74
C VAL A 114 2.95 -7.45 8.44
N TRP A 115 2.04 -8.21 7.87
CA TRP A 115 1.48 -7.89 6.56
C TRP A 115 0.14 -8.58 6.35
N VAL A 116 -0.64 -8.05 5.42
CA VAL A 116 -1.84 -8.66 4.88
C VAL A 116 -1.91 -8.38 3.39
N ALA A 117 -2.28 -9.38 2.59
CA ALA A 117 -2.46 -9.27 1.14
C ALA A 117 -3.85 -9.78 0.75
N VAL A 118 -4.59 -8.97 0.00
CA VAL A 118 -5.94 -9.29 -0.47
C VAL A 118 -5.91 -9.39 -1.99
N ARG A 119 -6.44 -10.50 -2.53
CA ARG A 119 -6.65 -10.68 -3.96
C ARG A 119 -7.81 -9.79 -4.42
N LEU A 120 -7.58 -9.00 -5.45
CA LEU A 120 -8.61 -8.14 -6.01
C LEU A 120 -9.53 -8.97 -6.93
N PRO A 121 -10.86 -8.83 -6.80
CA PRO A 121 -11.80 -9.51 -7.69
C PRO A 121 -11.66 -9.05 -9.14
N ASP A 122 -11.93 -9.96 -10.08
CA ASP A 122 -11.89 -9.64 -11.50
C ASP A 122 -12.91 -8.53 -11.86
N GLY A 123 -12.51 -7.63 -12.75
CA GLY A 123 -13.35 -6.50 -13.17
C GLY A 123 -13.37 -5.33 -12.19
N THR A 124 -12.52 -5.36 -11.15
CA THR A 124 -12.34 -4.24 -10.22
C THR A 124 -11.09 -3.43 -10.53
N ILE A 125 -11.03 -2.23 -9.97
CA ILE A 125 -9.86 -1.36 -9.92
C ILE A 125 -9.54 -1.02 -8.48
N SER A 126 -8.26 -0.88 -8.19
CA SER A 126 -7.71 -0.42 -6.91
C SER A 126 -6.51 0.49 -7.14
N ALA A 127 -6.13 1.24 -6.12
CA ALA A 127 -4.92 2.04 -6.13
C ALA A 127 -4.40 2.20 -4.70
N HIS A 128 -3.12 2.52 -4.57
CA HIS A 128 -2.51 2.94 -3.31
C HIS A 128 -1.74 4.25 -3.50
N ALA A 129 -1.76 5.07 -2.49
CA ALA A 129 -1.23 6.42 -2.57
C ALA A 129 -0.70 6.91 -1.21
N ASN A 130 0.35 6.26 -0.71
CA ASN A 130 1.03 6.59 0.54
C ASN A 130 0.16 6.51 1.81
N GLN A 131 -0.76 5.54 1.85
CA GLN A 131 -1.61 5.27 3.00
C GLN A 131 -1.94 3.77 3.05
N ALA A 132 -1.87 3.14 4.24
CA ALA A 132 -2.36 1.78 4.44
C ALA A 132 -3.88 1.74 4.25
N ARG A 133 -4.37 0.76 3.49
CA ARG A 133 -5.79 0.73 3.09
C ARG A 133 -6.52 -0.56 3.44
N ILE A 134 -5.80 -1.65 3.73
CA ILE A 134 -6.46 -2.88 4.14
C ILE A 134 -6.92 -2.72 5.60
N ARG A 135 -8.22 -2.67 5.79
CA ARG A 135 -8.85 -2.60 7.11
C ARG A 135 -9.15 -4.00 7.59
N ARG A 136 -10.41 -4.41 7.60
CA ARG A 136 -10.80 -5.79 7.93
C ARG A 136 -10.56 -6.70 6.74
N PHE A 137 -10.17 -7.92 7.01
CA PHE A 137 -9.89 -8.93 5.99
C PHE A 137 -10.35 -10.32 6.46
N PRO A 138 -10.67 -11.25 5.53
CA PRO A 138 -11.10 -12.59 5.90
C PRO A 138 -9.93 -13.39 6.48
N LEU A 139 -10.18 -14.06 7.62
CA LEU A 139 -9.17 -14.89 8.32
C LEU A 139 -9.19 -16.35 7.87
N ASP A 140 -10.22 -16.76 7.13
CA ASP A 140 -10.51 -18.14 6.75
C ASP A 140 -10.58 -18.36 5.23
N ASP A 141 -10.12 -17.39 4.43
CA ASP A 141 -10.09 -17.47 2.95
C ASP A 141 -8.66 -17.38 2.39
N PRO A 142 -7.86 -18.46 2.47
CA PRO A 142 -6.48 -18.44 1.98
C PRO A 142 -6.36 -18.36 0.45
N GLN A 143 -7.47 -18.47 -0.28
CA GLN A 143 -7.48 -18.27 -1.72
C GLN A 143 -7.45 -16.79 -2.09
N ASN A 144 -8.08 -15.93 -1.29
CA ASN A 144 -8.22 -14.51 -1.57
C ASN A 144 -7.60 -13.59 -0.51
N CYS A 145 -7.10 -14.16 0.60
CA CYS A 145 -6.40 -13.40 1.63
C CYS A 145 -5.22 -14.18 2.20
N LEU A 146 -4.05 -13.56 2.20
CA LEU A 146 -2.83 -14.05 2.82
C LEU A 146 -2.37 -13.04 3.87
N TYR A 147 -1.83 -13.50 5.00
CA TYR A 147 -1.37 -12.60 6.06
C TYR A 147 -0.30 -13.25 6.94
N ALA A 148 0.46 -12.43 7.66
CA ALA A 148 1.40 -12.93 8.65
C ALA A 148 0.64 -13.64 9.77
N PRO A 149 1.01 -14.89 10.15
CA PRO A 149 0.26 -15.65 11.17
C PRO A 149 0.11 -14.94 12.50
N ASP A 150 1.03 -14.06 12.82
CA ASP A 150 1.09 -13.29 14.06
C ASP A 150 0.64 -11.82 13.92
N VAL A 151 0.02 -11.43 12.78
CA VAL A 151 -0.34 -10.03 12.50
C VAL A 151 -1.24 -9.42 13.59
N ILE A 152 -2.19 -10.16 14.13
CA ILE A 152 -3.09 -9.68 15.17
C ILE A 152 -2.41 -9.77 16.54
N GLU A 153 -1.72 -10.88 16.82
CA GLU A 153 -1.04 -11.06 18.10
C GLU A 153 0.08 -10.04 18.31
N HIS A 154 0.85 -9.75 17.28
CA HIS A 154 1.86 -8.70 17.32
C HIS A 154 1.25 -7.31 17.64
N ALA A 155 0.08 -7.00 17.10
CA ALA A 155 -0.64 -5.77 17.44
C ALA A 155 -1.07 -5.74 18.91
N ARG A 156 -1.46 -6.88 19.48
CA ARG A 156 -1.79 -7.01 20.92
C ARG A 156 -0.56 -6.86 21.79
N GLU A 157 0.52 -7.55 21.46
CA GLU A 157 1.79 -7.50 22.22
C GLU A 157 2.38 -6.08 22.25
N THR A 158 2.18 -5.31 21.18
CA THR A 158 2.66 -3.93 21.07
C THR A 158 1.65 -2.87 21.55
N GLY A 159 0.48 -3.30 22.03
CA GLY A 159 -0.55 -2.41 22.56
C GLY A 159 -1.33 -1.62 21.52
N LEU A 160 -1.24 -1.99 20.24
CA LEU A 160 -1.93 -1.34 19.13
C LEU A 160 -3.38 -1.80 18.96
N TYR A 161 -3.71 -2.98 19.53
CA TYR A 161 -5.03 -3.57 19.43
C TYR A 161 -5.36 -4.42 20.65
N SER A 162 -6.66 -4.45 21.05
CA SER A 162 -7.14 -5.25 22.19
C SER A 162 -8.50 -5.92 21.94
N GLY A 163 -9.04 -5.81 20.72
CA GLY A 163 -10.36 -6.35 20.39
C GLY A 163 -10.35 -7.82 19.93
N PRO A 164 -11.52 -8.35 19.52
CA PRO A 164 -11.64 -9.68 18.93
C PRO A 164 -11.07 -9.70 17.51
N ASP A 165 -10.50 -10.84 17.07
CA ASP A 165 -9.85 -10.99 15.76
C ASP A 165 -10.73 -10.55 14.58
N SER A 166 -12.03 -10.83 14.64
CA SER A 166 -13.01 -10.48 13.60
C SER A 166 -13.20 -8.99 13.38
N LEU A 167 -12.75 -8.15 14.31
CA LEU A 167 -12.82 -6.70 14.23
C LEU A 167 -11.46 -6.05 13.98
N PHE A 168 -10.40 -6.85 13.85
CA PHE A 168 -9.07 -6.32 13.59
C PHE A 168 -9.00 -5.59 12.26
N SER A 169 -8.40 -4.41 12.28
CA SER A 169 -8.14 -3.58 11.10
C SER A 169 -6.64 -3.31 11.00
N PHE A 170 -6.01 -3.79 9.92
CA PHE A 170 -4.57 -3.60 9.72
C PHE A 170 -4.20 -2.12 9.64
N ALA A 171 -4.91 -1.35 8.80
CA ALA A 171 -4.62 0.07 8.60
C ALA A 171 -4.81 0.89 9.87
N GLU A 172 -5.83 0.59 10.70
CA GLU A 172 -6.05 1.29 11.96
C GLU A 172 -4.99 0.97 13.02
N ALA A 173 -4.53 -0.29 13.05
CA ALA A 173 -3.50 -0.71 14.01
C ALA A 173 -2.10 -0.21 13.63
N TYR A 174 -1.70 -0.36 12.38
CA TYR A 174 -0.30 -0.16 11.95
C TYR A 174 -0.05 1.11 11.14
N GLY A 175 -1.06 1.67 10.51
CA GLY A 175 -0.96 2.85 9.65
C GLY A 175 -2.11 3.85 9.85
N PRO A 176 -2.40 4.28 11.09
CA PRO A 176 -3.48 5.25 11.32
C PRO A 176 -3.20 6.56 10.58
N ALA A 177 -4.23 7.09 9.92
CA ALA A 177 -4.15 8.32 9.14
C ALA A 177 -5.09 9.39 9.71
N ASP A 178 -4.60 10.60 9.88
CA ASP A 178 -5.41 11.78 10.19
C ASP A 178 -5.99 12.42 8.92
N GLY A 179 -6.87 13.39 9.08
CA GLY A 179 -7.51 14.07 7.95
C GLY A 179 -6.53 14.73 6.98
N GLY A 180 -5.39 15.23 7.48
CA GLY A 180 -4.32 15.81 6.66
C GLY A 180 -3.63 14.76 5.79
N THR A 181 -3.35 13.60 6.37
CA THR A 181 -2.80 12.43 5.67
C THR A 181 -3.77 11.92 4.61
N ILE A 182 -5.05 11.72 4.95
CA ILE A 182 -6.09 11.26 4.03
C ILE A 182 -6.17 12.18 2.82
N ARG A 183 -6.28 13.50 3.03
CA ARG A 183 -6.34 14.49 1.95
C ARG A 183 -5.06 14.50 1.09
N GLY A 184 -3.91 14.25 1.66
CA GLY A 184 -2.65 14.16 0.90
C GLY A 184 -2.50 12.83 0.15
N CYS A 185 -3.17 11.78 0.57
CA CYS A 185 -2.96 10.39 0.15
C CYS A 185 -4.19 9.81 -0.54
N ASP A 186 -5.18 9.35 0.21
CA ASP A 186 -6.37 8.66 -0.32
C ASP A 186 -7.27 9.55 -1.20
N ALA A 187 -7.15 10.88 -1.12
CA ALA A 187 -7.79 11.78 -2.09
C ALA A 187 -7.43 11.43 -3.55
N ARG A 188 -6.19 10.98 -3.81
CA ARG A 188 -5.75 10.50 -5.13
C ARG A 188 -6.48 9.23 -5.55
N VAL A 189 -6.73 8.33 -4.60
CA VAL A 189 -7.51 7.10 -4.84
C VAL A 189 -8.96 7.43 -5.09
N TRP A 190 -9.54 8.36 -4.30
CA TRP A 190 -10.90 8.85 -4.53
C TRP A 190 -11.06 9.43 -5.95
N ALA A 191 -10.14 10.28 -6.39
CA ALA A 191 -10.19 10.86 -7.74
C ALA A 191 -10.14 9.79 -8.84
N PHE A 192 -9.28 8.78 -8.67
CA PHE A 192 -9.22 7.64 -9.59
C PHE A 192 -10.52 6.83 -9.60
N PHE A 193 -11.07 6.51 -8.44
CA PHE A 193 -12.33 5.78 -8.32
C PHE A 193 -13.51 6.58 -8.87
N ASN A 194 -13.56 7.88 -8.59
CA ASN A 194 -14.61 8.78 -9.10
C ASN A 194 -14.63 8.85 -10.63
N LYS A 195 -13.47 8.88 -11.26
CA LYS A 195 -13.34 8.91 -12.73
C LYS A 195 -13.64 7.55 -13.38
N HIS A 196 -13.19 6.45 -12.80
CA HIS A 196 -13.14 5.14 -13.44
C HIS A 196 -13.92 4.02 -12.75
N GLY A 197 -14.39 4.22 -11.52
CA GLY A 197 -15.26 3.30 -10.78
C GLY A 197 -16.70 3.39 -11.26
N ALA A 198 -17.43 2.27 -11.21
CA ALA A 198 -18.85 2.21 -11.57
C ALA A 198 -19.77 2.69 -10.43
N GLU A 199 -19.26 2.69 -9.20
CA GLU A 199 -19.96 3.16 -8.02
C GLU A 199 -19.93 4.69 -7.92
N ASP A 200 -20.96 5.25 -7.28
CA ASP A 200 -20.99 6.67 -6.90
C ASP A 200 -19.98 6.92 -5.77
N MET A 201 -19.02 7.81 -5.99
CA MET A 201 -17.99 8.15 -5.02
C MET A 201 -18.26 9.45 -4.25
N ASP A 202 -19.34 10.15 -4.52
CA ASP A 202 -19.73 11.38 -3.81
C ASP A 202 -19.91 11.16 -2.29
N PRO A 203 -20.47 10.04 -1.80
CA PRO A 203 -20.57 9.77 -0.36
C PRO A 203 -19.21 9.70 0.36
N TYR A 204 -18.13 9.46 -0.37
CA TYR A 204 -16.76 9.39 0.16
C TYR A 204 -15.97 10.70 -0.01
N LEU A 205 -16.56 11.73 -0.62
CA LEU A 205 -15.88 13.03 -0.79
C LEU A 205 -15.48 13.65 0.56
N PRO A 206 -16.32 13.64 1.62
CA PRO A 206 -15.90 14.15 2.94
C PRO A 206 -14.67 13.42 3.51
N TYR A 207 -14.55 12.11 3.28
CA TYR A 207 -13.34 11.36 3.63
C TYR A 207 -12.13 11.83 2.82
N ALA A 208 -12.25 11.94 1.50
CA ALA A 208 -11.17 12.40 0.64
C ALA A 208 -10.68 13.80 0.98
N LEU A 209 -11.59 14.68 1.44
CA LEU A 209 -11.26 16.01 1.97
C LEU A 209 -10.63 15.97 3.38
N GLY A 210 -10.62 14.82 4.03
CA GLY A 210 -10.10 14.66 5.40
C GLY A 210 -11.06 15.12 6.51
N HIS A 211 -12.33 15.34 6.19
CA HIS A 211 -13.35 15.83 7.13
C HIS A 211 -14.09 14.70 7.85
N ASP A 212 -14.15 13.51 7.25
CA ASP A 212 -14.82 12.33 7.81
C ASP A 212 -13.90 11.09 7.73
N PRO A 213 -12.93 10.96 8.64
CA PRO A 213 -11.99 9.84 8.64
C PRO A 213 -12.63 8.48 8.94
N ASP A 214 -13.86 8.47 9.46
CA ASP A 214 -14.57 7.26 9.86
C ASP A 214 -15.32 6.59 8.71
N ASN A 215 -15.42 7.24 7.53
CA ASN A 215 -16.05 6.71 6.32
C ASN A 215 -15.02 6.44 5.20
N PRO A 216 -14.08 5.49 5.38
CA PRO A 216 -12.97 5.26 4.46
C PRO A 216 -13.42 4.70 3.11
N LEU A 217 -12.60 4.97 2.10
CA LEU A 217 -12.78 4.39 0.77
C LEU A 217 -12.77 2.84 0.81
N PRO A 218 -13.58 2.18 -0.03
CA PRO A 218 -13.44 0.74 -0.25
C PRO A 218 -12.03 0.42 -0.83
N LEU A 219 -11.52 -0.77 -0.53
CA LEU A 219 -10.20 -1.19 -1.04
C LEU A 219 -10.16 -1.23 -2.56
N TYR A 220 -11.25 -1.61 -3.19
CA TYR A 220 -11.45 -1.66 -4.64
C TYR A 220 -12.89 -1.31 -4.99
N VAL A 221 -13.12 -0.92 -6.23
CA VAL A 221 -14.44 -0.65 -6.81
C VAL A 221 -14.56 -1.37 -8.16
N LYS A 222 -15.78 -1.63 -8.62
CA LYS A 222 -16.00 -2.17 -9.96
C LYS A 222 -15.56 -1.14 -11.01
N ALA A 223 -14.83 -1.56 -12.04
CA ALA A 223 -14.47 -0.68 -13.14
C ALA A 223 -15.67 -0.37 -14.03
N LYS A 224 -15.81 0.90 -14.48
CA LYS A 224 -16.82 1.28 -15.50
C LYS A 224 -16.58 0.54 -16.82
N GLU A 225 -15.29 0.41 -17.18
CA GLU A 225 -14.84 -0.23 -18.42
C GLU A 225 -13.37 -0.70 -18.26
N LYS A 226 -12.86 -1.42 -19.23
CA LYS A 226 -11.42 -1.74 -19.28
C LYS A 226 -10.62 -0.46 -19.51
N LEU A 227 -9.67 -0.18 -18.64
CA LEU A 227 -8.81 0.99 -18.75
C LEU A 227 -7.80 0.83 -19.88
N THR A 228 -7.63 1.90 -20.65
CA THR A 228 -6.58 2.02 -21.66
C THR A 228 -5.28 2.55 -21.03
N VAL A 229 -4.15 2.33 -21.69
CA VAL A 229 -2.86 2.92 -21.29
C VAL A 229 -2.95 4.44 -21.18
N LYS A 230 -3.70 5.08 -22.09
CA LYS A 230 -3.91 6.55 -22.05
C LYS A 230 -4.64 6.97 -20.76
N GLN A 231 -5.71 6.28 -20.36
CA GLN A 231 -6.45 6.61 -19.13
C GLN A 231 -5.58 6.45 -17.89
N VAL A 232 -4.73 5.41 -17.82
CA VAL A 232 -3.77 5.24 -16.72
C VAL A 232 -2.72 6.37 -16.73
N ALA A 233 -2.23 6.78 -17.92
CA ALA A 233 -1.30 7.89 -18.01
C ALA A 233 -1.95 9.24 -17.66
N ASP A 234 -3.22 9.43 -17.99
CA ASP A 234 -3.99 10.62 -17.60
C ASP A 234 -4.23 10.67 -16.08
N MET A 235 -4.52 9.51 -15.46
CA MET A 235 -4.62 9.40 -14.00
C MET A 235 -3.32 9.85 -13.31
N MET A 236 -2.15 9.50 -13.85
CA MET A 236 -0.85 9.92 -13.29
C MET A 236 -0.58 11.42 -13.45
N ARG A 237 -1.40 12.15 -14.21
CA ARG A 237 -1.32 13.60 -14.42
C ARG A 237 -2.51 14.35 -13.83
N ASP A 238 -3.36 13.65 -13.10
CA ASP A 238 -4.59 14.21 -12.54
C ASP A 238 -4.29 15.23 -11.44
N HIS A 239 -4.92 16.40 -11.52
CA HIS A 239 -4.87 17.45 -10.52
C HIS A 239 -6.26 17.71 -9.94
N TYR A 240 -7.11 16.69 -9.94
CA TYR A 240 -8.49 16.69 -9.43
C TYR A 240 -9.43 17.60 -10.25
N GLU A 241 -9.13 17.85 -11.54
CA GLU A 241 -9.90 18.74 -12.40
C GLU A 241 -11.38 18.36 -12.45
N GLY A 242 -12.24 19.36 -12.28
CA GLY A 242 -13.69 19.22 -12.25
C GLY A 242 -14.27 18.65 -10.96
N THR A 243 -13.48 18.60 -9.88
CA THR A 243 -13.93 18.20 -8.54
C THR A 243 -13.78 19.35 -7.54
N PRO A 244 -14.34 19.25 -6.33
CA PRO A 244 -14.10 20.23 -5.26
C PRO A 244 -12.63 20.35 -4.82
N MET A 245 -11.75 19.43 -5.24
CA MET A 245 -10.31 19.45 -4.95
C MET A 245 -9.48 19.97 -6.14
N ASP A 246 -10.10 20.56 -7.16
CA ASP A 246 -9.44 21.01 -8.39
C ASP A 246 -8.29 21.99 -8.09
N MET A 247 -7.07 21.54 -8.34
CA MET A 247 -5.86 22.30 -8.05
C MET A 247 -5.61 23.44 -9.04
N THR A 248 -6.37 23.52 -10.14
CA THR A 248 -6.28 24.61 -11.12
C THR A 248 -7.15 25.81 -10.73
N CYS A 249 -8.12 25.62 -9.84
CA CYS A 249 -9.11 26.63 -9.47
C CYS A 249 -9.03 27.05 -7.99
N ASP A 250 -8.31 26.31 -7.15
CA ASP A 250 -8.21 26.62 -5.73
C ASP A 250 -7.32 27.86 -5.45
N ILE A 251 -7.35 28.37 -4.23
CA ILE A 251 -6.57 29.58 -3.85
C ILE A 251 -5.06 29.41 -4.10
N GLY A 252 -4.54 28.20 -4.07
CA GLY A 252 -3.13 27.90 -4.32
C GLY A 252 -2.74 28.00 -5.79
N ALA A 253 -3.71 28.01 -6.73
CA ALA A 253 -3.46 28.16 -8.16
C ALA A 253 -3.01 29.57 -8.54
N GLY A 254 -3.42 30.57 -7.76
CA GLY A 254 -3.16 31.97 -8.05
C GLY A 254 -3.85 32.45 -9.33
N GLY A 255 -3.38 33.58 -9.87
CA GLY A 255 -3.96 34.18 -11.08
C GLY A 255 -3.57 33.53 -12.39
N HIS A 256 -2.88 32.40 -12.39
CA HIS A 256 -2.40 31.69 -13.57
C HIS A 256 -2.83 30.22 -13.63
N ASP A 257 -3.78 29.83 -12.79
CA ASP A 257 -4.38 28.47 -12.74
C ASP A 257 -3.31 27.36 -12.63
N LEU A 258 -2.27 27.56 -11.79
CA LEU A 258 -1.10 26.69 -11.72
C LEU A 258 -1.31 25.54 -10.73
N PRO A 259 -1.45 24.28 -11.18
CA PRO A 259 -1.67 23.12 -10.32
C PRO A 259 -0.37 22.51 -9.77
N TYR A 260 0.77 23.17 -9.89
CA TYR A 260 2.09 22.63 -9.57
C TYR A 260 2.38 22.56 -8.07
N ARG A 261 1.52 21.86 -7.37
CA ARG A 261 1.65 21.51 -5.95
C ARG A 261 1.46 20.01 -5.81
N TRP A 262 2.00 19.46 -4.73
CA TRP A 262 1.91 18.02 -4.50
C TRP A 262 0.56 17.55 -3.93
N ARG A 263 -0.30 18.48 -3.48
CA ARG A 263 -1.65 18.18 -2.96
C ARG A 263 -2.57 19.41 -3.04
N PRO A 264 -3.89 19.22 -3.07
CA PRO A 264 -4.85 20.32 -2.97
C PRO A 264 -4.73 21.04 -1.62
N MET A 265 -5.18 22.29 -1.58
CA MET A 265 -5.25 23.06 -0.34
C MET A 265 -6.25 22.43 0.63
N GLY A 266 -5.89 22.43 1.90
CA GLY A 266 -6.63 21.71 2.92
C GLY A 266 -7.53 22.56 3.79
N PHE A 267 -7.77 23.80 3.41
CA PHE A 267 -8.61 24.73 4.16
C PHE A 267 -9.46 25.53 3.18
N GLU A 268 -10.67 25.79 3.59
CA GLU A 268 -11.52 26.78 2.95
C GLU A 268 -11.05 28.17 3.41
N VAL A 269 -11.01 29.10 2.49
CA VAL A 269 -10.76 30.49 2.80
C VAL A 269 -12.11 31.18 2.69
N ASP A 270 -12.70 31.54 3.82
CA ASP A 270 -13.89 32.34 3.92
C ASP A 270 -13.64 33.80 3.44
#